data_691c78353ee003fafc70da57ae50a966
#
_entry.id   691c78353ee003fafc70da57ae50a966
#
_cell.length_a   1.000
_cell.length_b   1.000
_cell.length_c   1.000
_cell.angle_alpha   90.00
_cell.angle_beta   90.00
_cell.angle_gamma   90.00
#
_symmetry.space_group_name_H-M   'P 1'
#
loop_
_entity.id
_entity.type
_entity.pdbx_description
1 polymer ?
#
loop_
_entity_poly.entity_id
_entity_poly.type
_entity_poly.pdbx_seq_one_letter_code
_entity_poly.pdbx_strand_id
1 'polypeptide(L)'
;MARFVLWGTYCDGALQKREPFRDEHLAGLRALKEQGTLITLGPTEGSTHVFAIFESDSKASVCALLEQDVYWRKGIWTQLDVYPWVQAF
;
A
#
# COMPACT_ATOMS: atom_id res chain seq x y z
N MET A 1 8.92 -5.14 16.70
CA MET A 1 8.50 -4.38 15.52
C MET A 1 7.13 -3.77 15.76
N ALA A 2 6.83 -2.68 15.12
CA ALA A 2 5.57 -1.98 15.30
C ALA A 2 4.65 -2.18 14.09
N ARG A 3 3.38 -1.94 14.28
CA ARG A 3 2.40 -1.99 13.19
C ARG A 3 2.00 -0.59 12.76
N PHE A 4 1.75 -0.46 11.46
CA PHE A 4 1.38 0.80 10.82
C PHE A 4 0.22 0.53 9.89
N VAL A 5 -0.72 1.47 9.85
CA VAL A 5 -1.81 1.41 8.89
C VAL A 5 -1.59 2.43 7.79
N LEU A 6 -1.96 2.03 6.59
CA LEU A 6 -1.99 2.91 5.42
C LEU A 6 -3.44 3.23 5.08
N TRP A 7 -3.70 4.49 4.82
CA TRP A 7 -4.91 4.94 4.15
C TRP A 7 -4.48 5.78 2.96
N GLY A 8 -4.76 5.29 1.76
CA GLY A 8 -4.32 5.97 0.54
C GLY A 8 -5.47 6.25 -0.41
N THR A 9 -5.21 7.11 -1.38
CA THR A 9 -6.19 7.55 -2.37
C THR A 9 -5.73 7.15 -3.76
N TYR A 10 -6.65 6.62 -4.57
CA TYR A 10 -6.41 6.33 -5.99
C TYR A 10 -6.71 7.54 -6.84
N CYS A 11 -6.09 7.61 -8.01
CA CYS A 11 -6.39 8.62 -9.01
C CYS A 11 -7.76 8.35 -9.64
N ASP A 12 -8.31 9.35 -10.33
CA ASP A 12 -9.51 9.16 -11.12
C ASP A 12 -9.25 8.16 -12.25
N GLY A 13 -10.18 7.26 -12.48
CA GLY A 13 -10.05 6.23 -13.51
C GLY A 13 -9.01 5.16 -13.20
N ALA A 14 -8.72 4.94 -11.92
CA ALA A 14 -7.67 4.01 -11.49
C ALA A 14 -7.88 2.59 -12.00
N LEU A 15 -9.12 2.11 -12.09
CA LEU A 15 -9.41 0.75 -12.56
C LEU A 15 -8.86 0.49 -13.97
N GLN A 16 -8.88 1.49 -14.83
CA GLN A 16 -8.33 1.38 -16.18
C GLN A 16 -6.84 1.73 -16.19
N LYS A 17 -6.46 2.79 -15.52
CA LYS A 17 -5.08 3.30 -15.54
C LYS A 17 -4.08 2.35 -14.91
N ARG A 18 -4.50 1.56 -13.92
CA ARG A 18 -3.61 0.62 -13.23
C ARG A 18 -3.29 -0.63 -14.05
N GLU A 19 -4.09 -0.97 -15.04
CA GLU A 19 -3.97 -2.24 -15.77
C GLU A 19 -2.55 -2.54 -16.27
N PRO A 20 -1.84 -1.61 -16.93
CA PRO A 20 -0.48 -1.91 -17.40
C PRO A 20 0.52 -2.17 -16.29
N PHE A 21 0.23 -1.76 -15.06
CA PHE A 21 1.16 -1.83 -13.92
C PHE A 21 0.73 -2.84 -12.87
N ARG A 22 -0.42 -3.49 -13.05
CA ARG A 22 -1.03 -4.30 -12.02
C ARG A 22 -0.18 -5.54 -11.67
N ASP A 23 0.37 -6.21 -12.65
CA ASP A 23 1.18 -7.41 -12.40
C ASP A 23 2.44 -7.09 -11.60
N GLU A 24 3.13 -5.99 -11.94
CA GLU A 24 4.30 -5.55 -11.21
C GLU A 24 3.93 -5.17 -9.78
N HIS A 25 2.83 -4.45 -9.60
CA HIS A 25 2.35 -4.04 -8.28
C HIS A 25 2.06 -5.26 -7.40
N LEU A 26 1.31 -6.23 -7.92
CA LEU A 26 0.95 -7.42 -7.16
C LEU A 26 2.17 -8.28 -6.83
N ALA A 27 3.14 -8.36 -7.74
CA ALA A 27 4.39 -9.10 -7.49
C ALA A 27 5.17 -8.47 -6.33
N GLY A 28 5.25 -7.14 -6.30
CA GLY A 28 5.91 -6.43 -5.20
C GLY A 28 5.22 -6.64 -3.86
N LEU A 29 3.89 -6.59 -3.84
CA LEU A 29 3.12 -6.83 -2.62
C LEU A 29 3.26 -8.27 -2.13
N ARG A 30 3.28 -9.23 -3.06
CA ARG A 30 3.45 -10.63 -2.71
C ARG A 30 4.80 -10.87 -2.03
N ALA A 31 5.87 -10.25 -2.53
CA ALA A 31 7.19 -10.34 -1.94
C ALA A 31 7.19 -9.78 -0.50
N LEU A 32 6.56 -8.63 -0.28
CA LEU A 32 6.46 -8.05 1.06
C LEU A 32 5.64 -8.92 2.00
N LYS A 33 4.60 -9.57 1.50
CA LYS A 33 3.79 -10.48 2.30
C LYS A 33 4.59 -11.72 2.71
N GLU A 34 5.36 -12.28 1.81
CA GLU A 34 6.21 -13.43 2.09
C GLU A 34 7.29 -13.10 3.11
N GLN A 35 7.78 -11.87 3.11
CA GLN A 35 8.76 -11.39 4.09
C GLN A 35 8.15 -11.10 5.47
N GLY A 36 6.82 -11.06 5.58
CA GLY A 36 6.14 -10.72 6.81
C GLY A 36 6.01 -9.22 7.06
N THR A 37 6.45 -8.39 6.13
CA THR A 37 6.37 -6.93 6.26
C THR A 37 4.96 -6.43 5.97
N LEU A 38 4.29 -7.02 4.99
CA LEU A 38 2.90 -6.70 4.67
C LEU A 38 1.99 -7.72 5.33
N ILE A 39 1.12 -7.26 6.22
CA ILE A 39 0.12 -8.12 6.87
C ILE A 39 -1.09 -8.30 5.97
N THR A 40 -1.64 -7.20 5.48
CA THR A 40 -2.77 -7.21 4.55
C THR A 40 -2.83 -5.90 3.77
N LEU A 41 -3.45 -5.95 2.60
CA LEU A 41 -3.66 -4.76 1.78
C LEU A 41 -4.81 -5.02 0.83
N GLY A 42 -5.65 -4.04 0.63
CA GLY A 42 -6.72 -4.12 -0.36
C GLY A 42 -7.34 -2.77 -0.64
N PRO A 43 -7.92 -2.61 -1.83
CA PRO A 43 -8.66 -1.41 -2.18
C PRO A 43 -10.06 -1.44 -1.58
N THR A 44 -10.62 -0.25 -1.37
CA THR A 44 -12.04 -0.14 -1.10
C THR A 44 -12.84 -0.47 -2.36
N GLU A 45 -14.10 -0.79 -2.21
CA GLU A 45 -14.97 -1.07 -3.34
C GLU A 45 -14.92 0.11 -4.32
N GLY A 46 -14.76 -0.21 -5.62
CA GLY A 46 -14.60 0.81 -6.66
C GLY A 46 -13.18 1.37 -6.76
N SER A 47 -12.25 0.92 -5.93
CA SER A 47 -10.85 1.36 -5.94
C SER A 47 -10.69 2.87 -5.81
N THR A 48 -11.41 3.46 -4.84
CA THR A 48 -11.25 4.88 -4.52
C THR A 48 -10.12 5.10 -3.52
N HIS A 49 -9.96 4.15 -2.60
CA HIS A 49 -8.94 4.21 -1.54
C HIS A 49 -8.27 2.85 -1.39
N VAL A 50 -7.11 2.83 -0.74
CA VAL A 50 -6.40 1.61 -0.37
C VAL A 50 -6.18 1.62 1.14
N PHE A 51 -6.36 0.44 1.75
CA PHE A 51 -6.07 0.21 3.16
C PHE A 51 -5.03 -0.89 3.28
N ALA A 52 -4.08 -0.73 4.21
CA ALA A 52 -3.10 -1.78 4.48
C ALA A 52 -2.65 -1.75 5.93
N ILE A 53 -2.13 -2.89 6.38
CA ILE A 53 -1.44 -3.02 7.66
C ILE A 53 -0.05 -3.56 7.38
N PHE A 54 0.96 -2.84 7.88
CA PHE A 54 2.39 -3.23 7.76
C PHE A 54 2.96 -3.51 9.13
N GLU A 55 3.96 -4.38 9.18
CA GLU A 55 4.79 -4.57 10.35
C GLU A 55 6.22 -4.17 9.98
N SER A 56 6.79 -3.20 10.70
CA SER A 56 8.07 -2.63 10.34
C SER A 56 8.72 -1.95 11.55
N ASP A 57 9.99 -1.58 11.40
CA ASP A 57 10.73 -0.89 12.45
C ASP A 57 10.31 0.57 12.61
N SER A 58 9.85 1.20 11.53
CA SER A 58 9.54 2.63 11.56
C SER A 58 8.52 3.01 10.50
N LYS A 59 7.85 4.14 10.73
CA LYS A 59 6.97 4.75 9.74
C LYS A 59 7.74 5.09 8.46
N ALA A 60 8.98 5.60 8.61
CA ALA A 60 9.82 5.96 7.47
C ALA A 60 10.09 4.75 6.55
N SER A 61 10.33 3.58 7.13
CA SER A 61 10.52 2.35 6.36
C SER A 61 9.29 1.99 5.54
N VAL A 62 8.10 2.11 6.13
CA VAL A 62 6.84 1.83 5.43
C VAL A 62 6.64 2.82 4.29
N CYS A 63 6.85 4.09 4.54
CA CYS A 63 6.72 5.12 3.50
C CYS A 63 7.69 4.87 2.34
N ALA A 64 8.93 4.49 2.64
CA ALA A 64 9.91 4.18 1.61
C ALA A 64 9.48 3.00 0.72
N LEU A 65 8.93 1.95 1.33
CA LEU A 65 8.41 0.79 0.58
C LEU A 65 7.26 1.20 -0.33
N LEU A 66 6.34 2.00 0.17
CA LEU A 66 5.18 2.47 -0.59
C LEU A 66 5.59 3.35 -1.77
N GLU A 67 6.60 4.20 -1.58
CA GLU A 67 7.10 5.09 -2.63
C GLU A 67 7.84 4.34 -3.73
N GLN A 68 8.30 3.13 -3.48
CA GLN A 68 8.91 2.27 -4.49
C GLN A 68 7.88 1.51 -5.31
N ASP A 69 6.64 1.43 -4.85
CA ASP A 69 5.59 0.73 -5.57
C ASP A 69 5.29 1.44 -6.90
N VAL A 70 5.09 0.65 -7.95
CA VAL A 70 4.80 1.18 -9.29
C VAL A 70 3.53 2.05 -9.29
N TYR A 71 2.54 1.73 -8.46
CA TYR A 71 1.32 2.53 -8.38
C TYR A 71 1.59 3.94 -7.88
N TRP A 72 2.53 4.11 -6.94
CA TRP A 72 2.93 5.45 -6.50
C TRP A 72 3.73 6.16 -7.60
N ARG A 73 4.72 5.48 -8.17
CA ARG A 73 5.59 6.08 -9.19
C ARG A 73 4.84 6.52 -10.44
N LYS A 74 3.74 5.84 -10.76
CA LYS A 74 2.93 6.12 -11.97
C LYS A 74 1.67 6.95 -11.66
N GLY A 75 1.52 7.41 -10.42
CA GLY A 75 0.39 8.27 -10.07
C GLY A 75 -0.96 7.58 -9.98
N ILE A 76 -0.97 6.24 -9.87
CA ILE A 76 -2.20 5.49 -9.62
C ILE A 76 -2.66 5.75 -8.19
N TRP A 77 -1.73 5.74 -7.23
CA TRP A 77 -1.95 6.25 -5.88
C TRP A 77 -1.52 7.71 -5.86
N THR A 78 -2.39 8.59 -5.38
CA THR A 78 -2.15 10.03 -5.39
C THR A 78 -1.82 10.58 -4.00
N GLN A 79 -2.21 9.87 -2.95
CA GLN A 79 -1.95 10.28 -1.58
C GLN A 79 -1.82 9.03 -0.72
N LEU A 80 -0.82 9.01 0.16
CA LEU A 80 -0.59 7.91 1.09
C LEU A 80 -0.39 8.49 2.49
N ASP A 81 -1.27 8.11 3.42
CA ASP A 81 -1.19 8.51 4.82
C ASP A 81 -0.89 7.27 5.65
N VAL A 82 0.20 7.31 6.41
CA VAL A 82 0.66 6.20 7.23
C VAL A 82 0.62 6.61 8.70
N TYR A 83 0.02 5.76 9.53
CA TYR A 83 -0.14 6.03 10.96
C TYR A 83 0.40 4.86 11.79
N PRO A 84 1.13 5.14 12.88
CA PRO A 84 1.38 4.11 13.89
C PRO A 84 0.05 3.60 14.41
N TRP A 85 -0.03 2.27 14.58
CA TRP A 85 -1.31 1.65 14.96
C TRP A 85 -1.10 0.65 16.09
N VAL A 86 -1.98 0.73 17.07
CA VAL A 86 -1.98 -0.18 18.22
C VAL A 86 -3.18 -1.11 18.08
N GLN A 87 -2.89 -2.39 17.86
CA GLN A 87 -3.94 -3.41 17.77
C GLN A 87 -4.49 -3.69 19.17
N ALA A 88 -5.77 -3.40 19.35
CA ALA A 88 -6.41 -3.56 20.66
C ALA A 88 -6.88 -5.01 20.92
N PHE A 89 -7.14 -5.74 19.83
CA PHE A 89 -7.65 -7.12 19.95
C PHE A 89 -6.78 -8.11 19.18
#